data_bc675bef8b39b730acfbbf7da62c236e
#
_entry.id   bc675bef8b39b730acfbbf7da62c236e
#
_cell.length_a   1.000
_cell.length_b   1.000
_cell.length_c   1.000
_cell.angle_alpha   90.00
_cell.angle_beta   90.00
_cell.angle_gamma   90.00
#
_symmetry.space_group_name_H-M   'P 1'
#
loop_
_entity.id
_entity.type
_entity.pdbx_description
1 polymer ?
#
loop_
_entity_poly.entity_id
_entity_poly.type
_entity_poly.pdbx_seq_one_letter_code
_entity_poly.pdbx_strand_id
1 'polypeptide(L)'
;MYMIFSTLTAISPVDGRYRNKAENLAAYFSEYALIKYRVQVEIEYFITLSEFLPQLRALATGENKEALRKIYREFSVEDATRIKEIESVTNHDVKAVEYFIKEKFDLLSLQEYKEFIHFGLTSQDINNTSVPLSIKDALNEVYFPGLQEVIDMLKKYAEDWADVPMLAKTHGQPASPTRLGKEVMVFVYRLEQQVKLLKATPVSAKFGGATGNFNAHHVAFPEYDWKAFGNKFVNEVLGLSREEWTTQISNYDNMAAIFDGMKRIDTILIDLCRDFWQYVSMEYFKQKIKAGEVGSSAMPHKVNPIDFENAEGNLGMANAILTHLATKLPISRLQRDLTDSTVLRNVGVPMAHVEIAFKSLTKGLGKLLLNEKALYRDLDNCWAVVAEGIQTILRREGYPKPYEALKALTRTNEGITAESISNFIDTLQVSDAVKAELKAITPHNYTGI
;
A
#
# COMPACT_ATOMS: atom_id res chain seq x y z
N MET A 1 -39.00 8.23 2.75
CA MET A 1 -38.91 7.00 1.92
C MET A 1 -37.55 6.37 2.19
N TYR A 2 -37.49 5.20 2.82
CA TYR A 2 -36.24 4.50 3.03
C TYR A 2 -35.84 3.79 1.73
N MET A 3 -34.64 4.07 1.19
CA MET A 3 -34.10 3.36 0.05
C MET A 3 -33.51 2.02 0.51
N ILE A 4 -33.77 0.96 -0.25
CA ILE A 4 -33.12 -0.34 -0.05
C ILE A 4 -31.62 -0.16 -0.37
N PHE A 5 -30.75 -0.73 0.45
CA PHE A 5 -29.31 -0.69 0.23
C PHE A 5 -28.93 -1.39 -1.10
N SER A 6 -28.17 -0.68 -1.91
CA SER A 6 -27.60 -1.17 -3.16
C SER A 6 -26.36 -0.33 -3.49
N THR A 7 -25.59 -0.71 -4.51
CA THR A 7 -24.47 0.09 -4.99
C THR A 7 -24.86 1.52 -5.45
N LEU A 8 -26.13 1.72 -5.87
CA LEU A 8 -26.64 3.04 -6.26
C LEU A 8 -27.08 3.89 -5.06
N THR A 9 -27.44 3.26 -3.95
CA THR A 9 -27.92 3.94 -2.73
C THR A 9 -26.89 3.97 -1.61
N ALA A 10 -25.71 3.37 -1.81
CA ALA A 10 -24.61 3.42 -0.87
C ALA A 10 -24.05 4.84 -0.73
N ILE A 11 -23.84 5.29 0.52
CA ILE A 11 -23.28 6.62 0.82
C ILE A 11 -21.80 6.66 0.50
N SER A 12 -21.05 5.60 0.82
CA SER A 12 -19.64 5.50 0.50
C SER A 12 -19.43 5.15 -0.98
N PRO A 13 -18.60 5.88 -1.73
CA PRO A 13 -18.25 5.51 -3.11
C PRO A 13 -17.49 4.18 -3.19
N VAL A 14 -16.84 3.74 -2.11
CA VAL A 14 -16.16 2.43 -2.02
C VAL A 14 -17.18 1.31 -2.20
N ASP A 15 -18.32 1.36 -1.50
CA ASP A 15 -19.39 0.36 -1.61
C ASP A 15 -20.38 0.64 -2.74
N GLY A 16 -20.38 1.82 -3.30
CA GLY A 16 -21.19 2.24 -4.43
C GLY A 16 -20.43 2.15 -5.76
N ARG A 17 -20.01 3.31 -6.26
CA ARG A 17 -19.36 3.51 -7.58
C ARG A 17 -18.18 2.57 -7.83
N TYR A 18 -17.39 2.27 -6.80
CA TYR A 18 -16.14 1.50 -6.91
C TYR A 18 -16.24 0.08 -6.35
N ARG A 19 -17.44 -0.41 -6.01
CA ARG A 19 -17.64 -1.74 -5.41
C ARG A 19 -16.91 -2.84 -6.20
N ASN A 20 -17.02 -2.84 -7.52
CA ASN A 20 -16.39 -3.82 -8.40
C ASN A 20 -14.85 -3.76 -8.41
N LYS A 21 -14.27 -2.68 -7.91
CA LYS A 21 -12.81 -2.53 -7.80
C LYS A 21 -12.26 -2.97 -6.44
N ALA A 22 -13.06 -2.92 -5.38
CA ALA A 22 -12.62 -3.19 -4.01
C ALA A 22 -13.36 -4.40 -3.37
N GLU A 23 -14.11 -5.16 -4.14
CA GLU A 23 -14.95 -6.26 -3.65
C GLU A 23 -14.16 -7.36 -2.95
N ASN A 24 -12.94 -7.65 -3.41
CA ASN A 24 -12.03 -8.62 -2.82
C ASN A 24 -11.69 -8.30 -1.35
N LEU A 25 -11.72 -7.03 -0.95
CA LEU A 25 -11.47 -6.61 0.43
C LEU A 25 -12.63 -6.93 1.40
N ALA A 26 -13.80 -7.27 0.89
CA ALA A 26 -14.93 -7.66 1.74
C ALA A 26 -14.64 -8.92 2.57
N ALA A 27 -13.76 -9.81 2.10
CA ALA A 27 -13.34 -11.01 2.84
C ALA A 27 -12.51 -10.70 4.10
N TYR A 28 -12.00 -9.46 4.24
CA TYR A 28 -11.11 -9.03 5.33
C TYR A 28 -11.71 -7.93 6.21
N PHE A 29 -12.50 -7.01 5.63
CA PHE A 29 -12.90 -5.77 6.31
C PHE A 29 -14.41 -5.51 6.35
N SER A 30 -15.24 -6.41 5.84
CA SER A 30 -16.69 -6.34 6.07
C SER A 30 -17.06 -6.74 7.50
N GLU A 31 -18.27 -6.41 7.94
CA GLU A 31 -18.79 -6.90 9.23
C GLU A 31 -18.82 -8.44 9.28
N TYR A 32 -19.18 -9.09 8.17
CA TYR A 32 -19.07 -10.54 8.01
C TYR A 32 -17.65 -11.05 8.27
N ALA A 33 -16.64 -10.41 7.68
CA ALA A 33 -15.25 -10.80 7.85
C ALA A 33 -14.77 -10.60 9.28
N LEU A 34 -15.09 -9.46 9.90
CA LEU A 34 -14.76 -9.20 11.31
C LEU A 34 -15.31 -10.28 12.23
N ILE A 35 -16.55 -10.66 12.03
CA ILE A 35 -17.21 -11.74 12.79
C ILE A 35 -16.50 -13.08 12.56
N LYS A 36 -16.22 -13.43 11.29
CA LYS A 36 -15.53 -14.67 10.92
C LYS A 36 -14.13 -14.76 11.56
N TYR A 37 -13.36 -13.70 11.53
CA TYR A 37 -12.01 -13.67 12.16
C TYR A 37 -12.09 -13.82 13.69
N ARG A 38 -13.12 -13.25 14.32
CA ARG A 38 -13.38 -13.46 15.76
C ARG A 38 -13.69 -14.93 16.06
N VAL A 39 -14.56 -15.56 15.28
CA VAL A 39 -14.87 -17.00 15.41
C VAL A 39 -13.60 -17.84 15.21
N GLN A 40 -12.80 -17.52 14.20
CA GLN A 40 -11.53 -18.21 13.95
C GLN A 40 -10.59 -18.14 15.16
N VAL A 41 -10.39 -16.95 15.73
CA VAL A 41 -9.51 -16.75 16.88
C VAL A 41 -10.02 -17.50 18.12
N GLU A 42 -11.34 -17.43 18.40
CA GLU A 42 -11.93 -18.19 19.52
C GLU A 42 -11.75 -19.70 19.36
N ILE A 43 -11.95 -20.22 18.17
CA ILE A 43 -11.80 -21.66 17.90
C ILE A 43 -10.32 -22.08 18.01
N GLU A 44 -9.39 -21.34 17.42
CA GLU A 44 -7.96 -21.68 17.53
C GLU A 44 -7.44 -21.51 18.97
N TYR A 45 -7.97 -20.54 19.72
CA TYR A 45 -7.72 -20.43 21.15
C TYR A 45 -8.19 -21.67 21.90
N PHE A 46 -9.45 -22.09 21.72
CA PHE A 46 -9.99 -23.27 22.36
C PHE A 46 -9.20 -24.55 22.01
N ILE A 47 -8.83 -24.73 20.75
CA ILE A 47 -7.98 -25.84 20.30
C ILE A 47 -6.62 -25.82 21.03
N THR A 48 -5.97 -24.66 21.07
CA THR A 48 -4.68 -24.50 21.75
C THR A 48 -4.80 -24.77 23.26
N LEU A 49 -5.90 -24.29 23.87
CA LEU A 49 -6.19 -24.54 25.28
C LEU A 49 -6.42 -26.05 25.56
N SER A 50 -7.08 -26.78 24.64
CA SER A 50 -7.31 -28.21 24.76
C SER A 50 -6.04 -29.05 24.71
N GLU A 51 -5.00 -28.57 24.06
CA GLU A 51 -3.68 -29.19 24.07
C GLU A 51 -2.93 -28.91 25.37
N PHE A 52 -3.28 -27.85 26.06
CA PHE A 52 -2.55 -27.35 27.23
C PHE A 52 -3.15 -27.83 28.56
N LEU A 53 -4.49 -27.77 28.69
CA LEU A 53 -5.19 -28.16 29.91
C LEU A 53 -5.58 -29.63 29.93
N PRO A 54 -5.24 -30.39 31.03
CA PRO A 54 -5.61 -31.81 31.18
C PRO A 54 -7.12 -32.07 31.05
N GLN A 55 -7.96 -31.15 31.51
CA GLN A 55 -9.43 -31.25 31.48
C GLN A 55 -9.99 -31.29 30.07
N LEU A 56 -9.26 -30.76 29.12
CA LEU A 56 -9.67 -30.66 27.70
C LEU A 56 -8.92 -31.63 26.79
N ARG A 57 -7.96 -32.39 27.33
CA ARG A 57 -7.07 -33.26 26.54
C ARG A 57 -7.82 -34.27 25.68
N ALA A 58 -8.96 -34.75 26.12
CA ALA A 58 -9.82 -35.64 25.32
C ALA A 58 -10.27 -35.03 23.99
N LEU A 59 -10.30 -33.70 23.90
CA LEU A 59 -10.67 -32.96 22.68
C LEU A 59 -9.50 -32.66 21.73
N ALA A 60 -8.26 -32.87 22.21
CA ALA A 60 -7.06 -32.58 21.43
C ALA A 60 -6.79 -33.60 20.30
N THR A 61 -7.81 -34.34 19.84
CA THR A 61 -7.71 -35.30 18.72
C THR A 61 -7.76 -34.57 17.37
N GLY A 62 -7.17 -35.17 16.33
CA GLY A 62 -7.21 -34.61 14.98
C GLY A 62 -8.64 -34.41 14.45
N GLU A 63 -9.53 -35.37 14.75
CA GLU A 63 -10.94 -35.33 14.33
C GLU A 63 -11.71 -34.15 14.97
N ASN A 64 -11.60 -33.98 16.28
CA ASN A 64 -12.25 -32.86 16.99
C ASN A 64 -11.70 -31.51 16.54
N LYS A 65 -10.40 -31.37 16.38
CA LYS A 65 -9.78 -30.15 15.89
C LYS A 65 -10.28 -29.77 14.50
N GLU A 66 -10.39 -30.76 13.61
CA GLU A 66 -10.89 -30.50 12.26
C GLU A 66 -12.39 -30.15 12.28
N ALA A 67 -13.20 -30.81 13.10
CA ALA A 67 -14.61 -30.46 13.28
C ALA A 67 -14.79 -29.03 13.82
N LEU A 68 -13.98 -28.61 14.79
CA LEU A 68 -13.99 -27.25 15.32
C LEU A 68 -13.56 -26.23 14.25
N ARG A 69 -12.50 -26.51 13.48
CA ARG A 69 -12.02 -25.62 12.41
C ARG A 69 -13.04 -25.42 11.30
N LYS A 70 -13.87 -26.41 11.02
CA LYS A 70 -14.98 -26.25 10.07
C LYS A 70 -15.94 -25.11 10.44
N ILE A 71 -16.13 -24.82 11.72
CA ILE A 71 -17.02 -23.73 12.17
C ILE A 71 -16.62 -22.39 11.54
N TYR A 72 -15.32 -22.07 11.39
CA TYR A 72 -14.89 -20.85 10.75
C TYR A 72 -14.49 -21.00 9.28
N ARG A 73 -14.05 -22.19 8.84
CA ARG A 73 -13.69 -22.42 7.43
C ARG A 73 -14.92 -22.48 6.53
N GLU A 74 -16.02 -23.04 7.03
CA GLU A 74 -17.30 -23.14 6.34
C GLU A 74 -18.30 -22.05 6.82
N PHE A 75 -17.78 -20.98 7.46
CA PHE A 75 -18.59 -19.90 8.01
C PHE A 75 -19.35 -19.17 6.92
N SER A 76 -20.67 -19.06 7.08
CA SER A 76 -21.59 -18.51 6.09
C SER A 76 -22.16 -17.14 6.49
N VAL A 77 -22.87 -16.49 5.56
CA VAL A 77 -23.61 -15.24 5.83
C VAL A 77 -24.74 -15.50 6.83
N GLU A 78 -25.34 -16.69 6.79
CA GLU A 78 -26.38 -17.14 7.73
C GLU A 78 -25.84 -17.26 9.15
N ASP A 79 -24.61 -17.80 9.31
CA ASP A 79 -23.92 -17.84 10.61
C ASP A 79 -23.65 -16.42 11.14
N ALA A 80 -23.18 -15.51 10.28
CA ALA A 80 -23.01 -14.11 10.67
C ALA A 80 -24.34 -13.46 11.06
N THR A 81 -25.41 -13.73 10.34
CA THR A 81 -26.75 -13.25 10.65
C THR A 81 -27.21 -13.76 12.01
N ARG A 82 -26.99 -15.06 12.29
CA ARG A 82 -27.29 -15.64 13.61
C ARG A 82 -26.55 -14.92 14.74
N ILE A 83 -25.27 -14.62 14.56
CA ILE A 83 -24.49 -13.86 15.54
C ILE A 83 -25.08 -12.45 15.74
N LYS A 84 -25.49 -11.77 14.66
CA LYS A 84 -26.14 -10.44 14.76
C LYS A 84 -27.51 -10.50 15.46
N GLU A 85 -28.28 -11.58 15.32
CA GLU A 85 -29.49 -11.79 16.09
C GLU A 85 -29.22 -11.91 17.59
N ILE A 86 -28.19 -12.69 17.97
CA ILE A 86 -27.77 -12.82 19.36
C ILE A 86 -27.26 -11.46 19.90
N GLU A 87 -26.46 -10.75 19.11
CA GLU A 87 -25.95 -9.41 19.47
C GLU A 87 -27.09 -8.41 19.71
N SER A 88 -28.16 -8.46 18.92
CA SER A 88 -29.31 -7.55 19.07
C SER A 88 -30.01 -7.68 20.44
N VAL A 89 -29.88 -8.83 21.10
CA VAL A 89 -30.41 -9.10 22.44
C VAL A 89 -29.39 -8.81 23.52
N THR A 90 -28.13 -9.25 23.30
CA THR A 90 -27.06 -9.13 24.32
C THR A 90 -26.42 -7.75 24.35
N ASN A 91 -26.57 -6.96 23.29
CA ASN A 91 -25.90 -5.68 23.07
C ASN A 91 -24.37 -5.76 23.24
N HIS A 92 -23.78 -6.91 22.88
CA HIS A 92 -22.35 -7.17 23.00
C HIS A 92 -21.85 -8.10 21.90
N ASP A 93 -21.03 -7.59 21.00
CA ASP A 93 -20.59 -8.26 19.78
C ASP A 93 -19.73 -9.53 20.03
N VAL A 94 -18.69 -9.45 20.86
CA VAL A 94 -17.84 -10.61 21.16
C VAL A 94 -18.57 -11.66 21.98
N LYS A 95 -19.48 -11.24 22.90
CA LYS A 95 -20.32 -12.19 23.65
C LYS A 95 -21.29 -12.95 22.76
N ALA A 96 -21.77 -12.29 21.69
CA ALA A 96 -22.61 -12.94 20.69
C ALA A 96 -21.85 -14.04 19.93
N VAL A 97 -20.57 -13.81 19.61
CA VAL A 97 -19.68 -14.83 19.03
C VAL A 97 -19.51 -16.02 19.98
N GLU A 98 -19.25 -15.77 21.26
CA GLU A 98 -19.15 -16.84 22.27
C GLU A 98 -20.43 -17.70 22.32
N TYR A 99 -21.61 -17.09 22.37
CA TYR A 99 -22.88 -17.82 22.39
C TYR A 99 -23.12 -18.62 21.11
N PHE A 100 -22.81 -18.08 19.97
CA PHE A 100 -22.88 -18.81 18.72
C PHE A 100 -21.96 -20.04 18.70
N ILE A 101 -20.73 -19.92 19.19
CA ILE A 101 -19.81 -21.05 19.29
C ILE A 101 -20.37 -22.10 20.27
N LYS A 102 -20.99 -21.69 21.38
CA LYS A 102 -21.67 -22.59 22.31
C LYS A 102 -22.81 -23.36 21.63
N GLU A 103 -23.60 -22.73 20.74
CA GLU A 103 -24.60 -23.40 19.92
C GLU A 103 -23.95 -24.45 18.98
N LYS A 104 -22.84 -24.14 18.35
CA LYS A 104 -22.10 -25.11 17.51
C LYS A 104 -21.56 -26.28 18.31
N PHE A 105 -21.11 -26.06 19.55
CA PHE A 105 -20.66 -27.13 20.45
C PHE A 105 -21.80 -28.09 20.80
N ASP A 106 -23.03 -27.61 20.96
CA ASP A 106 -24.20 -28.47 21.14
C ASP A 106 -24.41 -29.40 19.95
N LEU A 107 -24.27 -28.88 18.74
CA LEU A 107 -24.43 -29.65 17.51
C LEU A 107 -23.30 -30.70 17.34
N LEU A 108 -22.13 -30.46 17.90
CA LEU A 108 -21.00 -31.37 17.88
C LEU A 108 -20.96 -32.34 19.07
N SER A 109 -21.99 -32.32 19.95
CA SER A 109 -22.04 -33.11 21.19
C SER A 109 -20.87 -32.81 22.15
N LEU A 110 -20.41 -31.55 22.20
CA LEU A 110 -19.32 -31.05 23.03
C LEU A 110 -19.81 -30.13 24.17
N GLN A 111 -21.07 -30.23 24.58
CA GLN A 111 -21.72 -29.32 25.54
C GLN A 111 -21.04 -29.29 26.90
N GLU A 112 -20.39 -30.36 27.36
CA GLU A 112 -19.65 -30.40 28.62
C GLU A 112 -18.43 -29.45 28.66
N TYR A 113 -17.90 -29.04 27.50
CA TYR A 113 -16.73 -28.19 27.37
C TYR A 113 -17.02 -26.72 27.09
N LYS A 114 -18.29 -26.34 26.98
CA LYS A 114 -18.72 -24.98 26.58
C LYS A 114 -18.17 -23.87 27.44
N GLU A 115 -17.98 -24.11 28.74
CA GLU A 115 -17.52 -23.10 29.68
C GLU A 115 -16.02 -22.76 29.52
N PHE A 116 -15.29 -23.54 28.71
CA PHE A 116 -13.94 -23.20 28.31
C PHE A 116 -13.84 -22.33 27.04
N ILE A 117 -14.98 -22.04 26.37
CA ILE A 117 -15.02 -21.06 25.30
C ILE A 117 -14.81 -19.67 25.94
N HIS A 118 -13.93 -18.84 25.37
CA HIS A 118 -13.57 -17.53 25.90
C HIS A 118 -12.99 -17.59 27.35
N PHE A 119 -12.44 -18.71 27.76
CA PHE A 119 -11.94 -18.92 29.13
C PHE A 119 -10.81 -17.93 29.48
N GLY A 120 -11.01 -17.17 30.55
CA GLY A 120 -10.02 -16.20 31.05
C GLY A 120 -9.78 -14.98 30.15
N LEU A 121 -10.44 -14.88 29.01
CA LEU A 121 -10.26 -13.82 28.03
C LEU A 121 -11.10 -12.57 28.34
N THR A 122 -10.72 -11.48 27.72
CA THR A 122 -11.55 -10.28 27.55
C THR A 122 -11.80 -10.06 26.05
N SER A 123 -12.83 -9.31 25.70
CA SER A 123 -13.19 -9.02 24.30
C SER A 123 -12.00 -8.52 23.48
N GLN A 124 -11.07 -7.81 24.10
CA GLN A 124 -9.90 -7.27 23.39
C GLN A 124 -8.80 -8.31 23.12
N ASP A 125 -8.79 -9.45 23.80
CA ASP A 125 -7.95 -10.58 23.39
C ASP A 125 -8.39 -11.13 22.04
N ILE A 126 -9.70 -11.04 21.72
CA ILE A 126 -10.26 -11.45 20.45
C ILE A 126 -10.12 -10.35 19.40
N ASN A 127 -10.46 -9.08 19.72
CA ASN A 127 -10.39 -7.99 18.76
C ASN A 127 -8.93 -7.64 18.39
N ASN A 128 -8.03 -7.58 19.37
CA ASN A 128 -6.61 -7.26 19.14
C ASN A 128 -5.77 -8.44 18.61
N THR A 129 -6.40 -9.52 18.23
CA THR A 129 -5.82 -10.64 17.47
C THR A 129 -6.52 -10.80 16.12
N SER A 130 -7.85 -10.77 16.07
CA SER A 130 -8.63 -10.92 14.83
C SER A 130 -8.41 -9.77 13.84
N VAL A 131 -8.36 -8.50 14.30
CA VAL A 131 -8.11 -7.36 13.43
C VAL A 131 -6.70 -7.36 12.86
N PRO A 132 -5.62 -7.53 13.65
CA PRO A 132 -4.28 -7.69 13.07
C PRO A 132 -4.19 -8.88 12.10
N LEU A 133 -4.86 -9.99 12.38
CA LEU A 133 -4.87 -11.16 11.50
C LEU A 133 -5.50 -10.82 10.14
N SER A 134 -6.66 -10.16 10.15
CA SER A 134 -7.31 -9.74 8.89
C SER A 134 -6.47 -8.72 8.10
N ILE A 135 -5.79 -7.79 8.78
CA ILE A 135 -4.87 -6.84 8.14
C ILE A 135 -3.69 -7.58 7.51
N LYS A 136 -3.08 -8.53 8.22
CA LYS A 136 -1.98 -9.35 7.70
C LYS A 136 -2.38 -10.10 6.43
N ASP A 137 -3.54 -10.75 6.46
CA ASP A 137 -4.04 -11.53 5.34
C ASP A 137 -4.34 -10.60 4.14
N ALA A 138 -5.02 -9.46 4.37
CA ALA A 138 -5.29 -8.47 3.32
C ALA A 138 -4.00 -7.85 2.73
N LEU A 139 -2.97 -7.60 3.55
CA LEU A 139 -1.68 -7.13 3.05
C LEU A 139 -1.03 -8.17 2.13
N ASN A 140 -1.05 -9.44 2.51
CA ASN A 140 -0.40 -10.50 1.75
C ASN A 140 -1.18 -10.92 0.49
N GLU A 141 -2.50 -10.95 0.57
CA GLU A 141 -3.34 -11.53 -0.48
C GLU A 141 -3.89 -10.48 -1.46
N VAL A 142 -3.94 -9.18 -1.05
CA VAL A 142 -4.48 -8.11 -1.88
C VAL A 142 -3.48 -6.97 -2.09
N TYR A 143 -3.00 -6.34 -1.00
CA TYR A 143 -2.19 -5.13 -1.09
C TYR A 143 -0.84 -5.36 -1.80
N PHE A 144 -0.03 -6.31 -1.32
CA PHE A 144 1.28 -6.57 -1.93
C PHE A 144 1.19 -7.11 -3.35
N PRO A 145 0.25 -8.02 -3.69
CA PRO A 145 0.06 -8.43 -5.09
C PRO A 145 -0.35 -7.27 -6.01
N GLY A 146 -1.31 -6.42 -5.59
CA GLY A 146 -1.74 -5.27 -6.38
C GLY A 146 -0.63 -4.23 -6.59
N LEU A 147 0.16 -3.95 -5.54
CA LEU A 147 1.33 -3.08 -5.65
C LEU A 147 2.42 -3.68 -6.53
N GLN A 148 2.65 -5.00 -6.44
CA GLN A 148 3.65 -5.69 -7.26
C GLN A 148 3.31 -5.60 -8.74
N GLU A 149 2.04 -5.72 -9.12
CA GLU A 149 1.60 -5.54 -10.51
C GLU A 149 1.99 -4.16 -11.05
N VAL A 150 1.79 -3.10 -10.26
CA VAL A 150 2.22 -1.73 -10.63
C VAL A 150 3.73 -1.65 -10.78
N ILE A 151 4.50 -2.21 -9.83
CA ILE A 151 5.96 -2.22 -9.86
C ILE A 151 6.48 -2.97 -11.09
N ASP A 152 5.90 -4.12 -11.42
CA ASP A 152 6.32 -4.94 -12.56
C ASP A 152 6.06 -4.23 -13.90
N MET A 153 4.95 -3.52 -14.03
CA MET A 153 4.69 -2.66 -15.19
C MET A 153 5.71 -1.53 -15.32
N LEU A 154 6.07 -0.88 -14.21
CA LEU A 154 7.08 0.17 -14.22
C LEU A 154 8.47 -0.37 -14.57
N LYS A 155 8.86 -1.55 -14.05
CA LYS A 155 10.11 -2.23 -14.44
C LYS A 155 10.17 -2.49 -15.93
N LYS A 156 9.08 -3.05 -16.47
CA LYS A 156 8.99 -3.29 -17.90
C LYS A 156 9.19 -2.00 -18.71
N TYR A 157 8.57 -0.90 -18.31
CA TYR A 157 8.76 0.38 -18.99
C TYR A 157 10.18 0.95 -18.80
N ALA A 158 10.78 0.76 -17.63
CA ALA A 158 12.16 1.14 -17.41
C ALA A 158 13.14 0.40 -18.35
N GLU A 159 12.89 -0.87 -18.60
CA GLU A 159 13.64 -1.68 -19.56
C GLU A 159 13.34 -1.28 -21.02
N ASP A 160 12.07 -1.21 -21.40
CA ASP A 160 11.63 -0.86 -22.76
C ASP A 160 12.14 0.54 -23.19
N TRP A 161 12.33 1.48 -22.27
CA TRP A 161 12.75 2.86 -22.52
C TRP A 161 14.15 3.17 -21.98
N ALA A 162 14.96 2.18 -21.71
CA ALA A 162 16.30 2.33 -21.13
C ALA A 162 17.21 3.27 -21.94
N ASP A 163 17.12 3.24 -23.26
CA ASP A 163 17.94 4.04 -24.17
C ASP A 163 17.24 5.26 -24.75
N VAL A 164 16.00 5.56 -24.32
CA VAL A 164 15.23 6.70 -24.80
C VAL A 164 15.73 7.98 -24.16
N PRO A 165 16.39 8.90 -24.88
CA PRO A 165 16.86 10.17 -24.32
C PRO A 165 15.66 11.09 -24.05
N MET A 166 15.76 11.83 -22.96
CA MET A 166 14.70 12.73 -22.49
C MET A 166 15.34 14.02 -21.93
N LEU A 167 14.75 15.16 -22.25
CA LEU A 167 15.10 16.43 -21.65
C LEU A 167 14.63 16.45 -20.19
N ALA A 168 15.57 16.49 -19.23
CA ALA A 168 15.18 16.69 -17.85
C ALA A 168 14.81 18.16 -17.59
N LYS A 169 13.92 18.37 -16.64
CA LYS A 169 13.51 19.72 -16.21
C LYS A 169 13.73 19.89 -14.71
N THR A 170 14.45 20.94 -14.33
CA THR A 170 14.59 21.36 -12.94
C THR A 170 13.98 22.75 -12.79
N HIS A 171 13.16 22.95 -11.76
CA HIS A 171 12.39 24.20 -11.60
C HIS A 171 11.50 24.53 -12.84
N GLY A 172 11.05 23.51 -13.56
CA GLY A 172 10.30 23.67 -14.82
C GLY A 172 11.13 24.09 -16.02
N GLN A 173 12.45 24.28 -15.87
CA GLN A 173 13.37 24.71 -16.94
C GLN A 173 14.17 23.53 -17.50
N PRO A 174 14.54 23.59 -18.80
CA PRO A 174 15.42 22.62 -19.41
C PRO A 174 16.75 22.46 -18.62
N ALA A 175 17.14 21.24 -18.39
CA ALA A 175 18.34 20.84 -17.65
C ALA A 175 19.08 19.74 -18.41
N SER A 176 20.12 19.19 -17.82
CA SER A 176 20.92 18.10 -18.41
C SER A 176 20.02 16.95 -18.84
N PRO A 177 20.17 16.41 -20.06
CA PRO A 177 19.38 15.27 -20.52
C PRO A 177 19.54 14.05 -19.62
N THR A 178 18.51 13.22 -19.64
CA THR A 178 18.42 11.95 -18.91
C THR A 178 17.90 10.87 -19.84
N ARG A 179 17.65 9.68 -19.32
CA ARG A 179 16.96 8.58 -20.04
C ARG A 179 15.61 8.31 -19.39
N LEU A 180 14.60 8.16 -20.21
CA LEU A 180 13.22 7.94 -19.73
C LEU A 180 13.11 6.68 -18.86
N GLY A 181 13.75 5.58 -19.27
CA GLY A 181 13.76 4.35 -18.46
C GLY A 181 14.37 4.56 -17.08
N LYS A 182 15.44 5.35 -16.97
CA LYS A 182 16.06 5.70 -15.69
C LYS A 182 15.12 6.55 -14.82
N GLU A 183 14.38 7.49 -15.40
CA GLU A 183 13.38 8.27 -14.66
C GLU A 183 12.28 7.38 -14.07
N VAL A 184 11.80 6.40 -14.84
CA VAL A 184 10.84 5.40 -14.36
C VAL A 184 11.46 4.51 -13.26
N MET A 185 12.73 4.11 -13.42
CA MET A 185 13.43 3.28 -12.43
C MET A 185 13.58 3.97 -11.06
N VAL A 186 13.59 5.30 -11.01
CA VAL A 186 13.59 6.04 -9.74
C VAL A 186 12.36 5.68 -8.90
N PHE A 187 11.18 5.58 -9.50
CA PHE A 187 9.96 5.19 -8.80
C PHE A 187 10.00 3.73 -8.36
N VAL A 188 10.46 2.83 -9.22
CA VAL A 188 10.66 1.41 -8.88
C VAL A 188 11.55 1.26 -7.66
N TYR A 189 12.73 1.89 -7.69
CA TYR A 189 13.68 1.84 -6.58
C TYR A 189 13.06 2.35 -5.26
N ARG A 190 12.40 3.51 -5.30
CA ARG A 190 11.73 4.10 -4.12
C ARG A 190 10.67 3.17 -3.56
N LEU A 191 9.81 2.59 -4.40
CA LEU A 191 8.74 1.67 -4.01
C LEU A 191 9.33 0.41 -3.37
N GLU A 192 10.31 -0.23 -3.99
CA GLU A 192 10.95 -1.44 -3.45
C GLU A 192 11.57 -1.22 -2.07
N GLN A 193 12.23 -0.06 -1.85
CA GLN A 193 12.78 0.28 -0.54
C GLN A 193 11.66 0.39 0.51
N GLN A 194 10.53 1.02 0.20
CA GLN A 194 9.43 1.16 1.15
C GLN A 194 8.68 -0.15 1.36
N VAL A 195 8.51 -0.99 0.35
CA VAL A 195 7.96 -2.34 0.47
C VAL A 195 8.81 -3.20 1.42
N LYS A 196 10.13 -3.13 1.28
CA LYS A 196 11.06 -3.82 2.20
C LYS A 196 10.87 -3.38 3.66
N LEU A 197 10.75 -2.08 3.91
CA LEU A 197 10.52 -1.53 5.24
C LEU A 197 9.15 -1.95 5.79
N LEU A 198 8.10 -1.85 4.99
CA LEU A 198 6.76 -2.23 5.39
C LEU A 198 6.67 -3.72 5.75
N LYS A 199 7.25 -4.59 4.93
CA LYS A 199 7.31 -6.05 5.20
C LYS A 199 8.13 -6.41 6.44
N ALA A 200 9.07 -5.59 6.84
CA ALA A 200 9.87 -5.79 8.06
C ALA A 200 9.14 -5.35 9.34
N THR A 201 8.04 -4.59 9.23
CA THR A 201 7.24 -4.17 10.38
C THR A 201 6.40 -5.34 10.89
N PRO A 202 6.53 -5.75 12.17
CA PRO A 202 5.76 -6.85 12.71
C PRO A 202 4.25 -6.52 12.72
N VAL A 203 3.42 -7.50 12.37
CA VAL A 203 1.99 -7.41 12.64
C VAL A 203 1.75 -7.90 14.06
N SER A 204 1.60 -6.95 14.99
CA SER A 204 1.54 -7.24 16.42
C SER A 204 0.12 -7.45 16.91
N ALA A 205 0.01 -8.20 18.02
CA ALA A 205 -1.26 -8.51 18.67
C ALA A 205 -1.12 -8.53 20.19
N LYS A 206 -2.15 -8.02 20.87
CA LYS A 206 -2.28 -8.13 22.33
C LYS A 206 -3.04 -9.41 22.68
N PHE A 207 -2.50 -10.14 23.64
CA PHE A 207 -3.14 -11.30 24.24
C PHE A 207 -2.64 -11.47 25.68
N GLY A 208 -3.54 -11.46 26.68
CA GLY A 208 -3.16 -11.56 28.09
C GLY A 208 -4.28 -11.23 29.10
N GLY A 209 -5.55 -11.28 28.69
CA GLY A 209 -6.69 -11.02 29.57
C GLY A 209 -6.97 -9.53 29.79
N ALA A 210 -7.78 -9.23 30.80
CA ALA A 210 -8.40 -7.92 31.02
C ALA A 210 -7.41 -6.75 31.24
N THR A 211 -6.19 -7.04 31.67
CA THR A 211 -5.14 -6.02 31.90
C THR A 211 -3.78 -6.42 31.30
N GLY A 212 -3.74 -7.45 30.47
CA GLY A 212 -2.50 -7.97 29.90
C GLY A 212 -1.68 -8.87 30.82
N ASN A 213 -2.18 -9.20 32.00
CA ASN A 213 -1.44 -9.92 33.06
C ASN A 213 -1.87 -11.37 33.26
N PHE A 214 -2.77 -11.91 32.43
CA PHE A 214 -3.35 -13.26 32.59
C PHE A 214 -4.02 -13.51 33.96
N ASN A 215 -4.59 -12.50 34.58
CA ASN A 215 -5.12 -12.59 35.97
C ASN A 215 -6.10 -13.76 36.15
N ALA A 216 -7.11 -13.89 35.29
CA ALA A 216 -8.10 -14.95 35.38
C ALA A 216 -7.51 -16.34 35.12
N HIS A 217 -6.63 -16.44 34.11
CA HIS A 217 -5.92 -17.67 33.82
C HIS A 217 -5.06 -18.14 35.00
N HIS A 218 -4.25 -17.21 35.55
CA HIS A 218 -3.33 -17.51 36.65
C HIS A 218 -4.07 -17.90 37.93
N VAL A 219 -5.18 -17.24 38.26
CA VAL A 219 -5.93 -17.61 39.48
C VAL A 219 -6.61 -18.97 39.34
N ALA A 220 -7.02 -19.34 38.11
CA ALA A 220 -7.66 -20.63 37.85
C ALA A 220 -6.64 -21.79 37.81
N PHE A 221 -5.48 -21.54 37.23
CA PHE A 221 -4.42 -22.54 37.03
C PHE A 221 -3.05 -21.87 37.26
N PRO A 222 -2.64 -21.67 38.54
CA PRO A 222 -1.40 -20.97 38.88
C PRO A 222 -0.12 -21.71 38.53
N GLU A 223 -0.20 -23.04 38.32
CA GLU A 223 0.91 -23.91 37.98
C GLU A 223 1.36 -23.82 36.51
N TYR A 224 0.59 -23.16 35.64
CA TYR A 224 0.90 -23.09 34.21
C TYR A 224 1.60 -21.77 33.82
N ASP A 225 2.52 -21.88 32.86
CA ASP A 225 3.16 -20.72 32.24
C ASP A 225 2.26 -20.09 31.16
N TRP A 226 1.41 -19.18 31.57
CA TRP A 226 0.48 -18.47 30.67
C TRP A 226 1.17 -17.51 29.72
N LYS A 227 2.38 -17.05 30.03
CA LYS A 227 3.17 -16.23 29.08
C LYS A 227 3.67 -17.09 27.92
N ALA A 228 4.22 -18.27 28.21
CA ALA A 228 4.63 -19.23 27.19
C ALA A 228 3.43 -19.67 26.34
N PHE A 229 2.27 -19.92 26.98
CA PHE A 229 1.01 -20.21 26.27
C PHE A 229 0.61 -19.09 25.32
N GLY A 230 0.61 -17.83 25.78
CA GLY A 230 0.27 -16.67 24.98
C GLY A 230 1.23 -16.46 23.80
N ASN A 231 2.53 -16.68 24.00
CA ASN A 231 3.52 -16.65 22.94
C ASN A 231 3.27 -17.74 21.89
N LYS A 232 3.02 -18.98 22.30
CA LYS A 232 2.67 -20.06 21.38
C LYS A 232 1.41 -19.73 20.58
N PHE A 233 0.35 -19.30 21.26
CA PHE A 233 -0.93 -19.01 20.60
C PHE A 233 -0.81 -17.88 19.56
N VAL A 234 -0.21 -16.75 19.93
CA VAL A 234 -0.13 -15.58 19.03
C VAL A 234 0.94 -15.78 17.96
N ASN A 235 2.15 -16.24 18.35
CA ASN A 235 3.27 -16.25 17.41
C ASN A 235 3.23 -17.48 16.49
N GLU A 236 2.87 -18.67 17.03
CA GLU A 236 2.95 -19.91 16.26
C GLU A 236 1.60 -20.27 15.62
N VAL A 237 0.48 -20.17 16.38
CA VAL A 237 -0.84 -20.55 15.88
C VAL A 237 -1.44 -19.47 14.98
N LEU A 238 -1.43 -18.20 15.41
CA LEU A 238 -1.96 -17.09 14.62
C LEU A 238 -0.91 -16.50 13.65
N GLY A 239 0.39 -16.79 13.87
CA GLY A 239 1.47 -16.24 13.05
C GLY A 239 1.58 -14.72 13.13
N LEU A 240 1.22 -14.14 14.28
CA LEU A 240 1.36 -12.72 14.59
C LEU A 240 2.57 -12.51 15.52
N SER A 241 2.83 -11.28 15.94
CA SER A 241 3.88 -10.95 16.90
C SER A 241 3.24 -10.54 18.21
N ARG A 242 3.37 -11.35 19.28
CA ARG A 242 2.77 -11.03 20.57
C ARG A 242 3.44 -9.82 21.22
N GLU A 243 2.64 -8.85 21.63
CA GLU A 243 3.09 -7.76 22.50
C GLU A 243 3.16 -8.25 23.95
N GLU A 244 4.35 -8.26 24.53
CA GLU A 244 4.56 -8.80 25.88
C GLU A 244 4.00 -7.90 26.99
N TRP A 245 4.07 -6.59 26.78
CA TRP A 245 3.67 -5.57 27.75
C TRP A 245 2.58 -4.69 27.16
N THR A 246 1.36 -4.88 27.63
CA THR A 246 0.18 -4.17 27.17
C THR A 246 -0.74 -3.81 28.34
N THR A 247 -1.71 -2.97 28.07
CA THR A 247 -2.89 -2.78 28.92
C THR A 247 -3.99 -3.79 28.53
N GLN A 248 -5.26 -3.42 28.66
CA GLN A 248 -6.36 -4.23 28.13
C GLN A 248 -6.32 -4.36 26.61
N ILE A 249 -5.71 -3.40 25.92
CA ILE A 249 -5.61 -3.31 24.47
C ILE A 249 -4.16 -3.39 24.00
N SER A 250 -3.98 -3.61 22.69
CA SER A 250 -2.71 -3.41 21.98
C SER A 250 -2.15 -2.01 22.19
N ASN A 251 -0.82 -1.87 22.15
CA ASN A 251 -0.16 -0.57 22.09
C ASN A 251 -0.41 0.13 20.75
N TYR A 252 -0.77 -0.63 19.70
CA TYR A 252 -1.01 -0.18 18.32
C TYR A 252 0.20 0.48 17.61
N ASP A 253 1.37 0.54 18.23
CA ASP A 253 2.56 1.21 17.65
C ASP A 253 2.99 0.59 16.33
N ASN A 254 3.04 -0.76 16.25
CA ASN A 254 3.39 -1.45 15.00
C ASN A 254 2.29 -1.33 13.93
N MET A 255 1.02 -1.31 14.35
CA MET A 255 -0.09 -1.08 13.41
C MET A 255 -0.03 0.35 12.85
N ALA A 256 0.28 1.34 13.68
CA ALA A 256 0.53 2.72 13.25
C ALA A 256 1.71 2.80 12.26
N ALA A 257 2.81 2.08 12.55
CA ALA A 257 3.96 2.00 11.65
C ALA A 257 3.62 1.34 10.30
N ILE A 258 2.73 0.33 10.27
CA ILE A 258 2.21 -0.24 9.03
C ILE A 258 1.45 0.81 8.23
N PHE A 259 0.52 1.55 8.85
CA PHE A 259 -0.24 2.61 8.18
C PHE A 259 0.65 3.75 7.68
N ASP A 260 1.68 4.14 8.46
CA ASP A 260 2.68 5.12 8.03
C ASP A 260 3.53 4.60 6.87
N GLY A 261 3.86 3.32 6.86
CA GLY A 261 4.56 2.66 5.74
C GLY A 261 3.73 2.69 4.45
N MET A 262 2.44 2.40 4.54
CA MET A 262 1.50 2.50 3.41
C MET A 262 1.41 3.93 2.88
N LYS A 263 1.28 4.93 3.75
CA LYS A 263 1.27 6.36 3.35
C LYS A 263 2.52 6.76 2.58
N ARG A 264 3.70 6.26 2.95
CA ARG A 264 4.93 6.55 2.20
C ARG A 264 4.90 5.96 0.80
N ILE A 265 4.38 4.74 0.64
CA ILE A 265 4.17 4.11 -0.67
C ILE A 265 3.16 4.93 -1.48
N ASP A 266 2.03 5.27 -0.90
CA ASP A 266 0.99 6.08 -1.54
C ASP A 266 1.52 7.45 -1.99
N THR A 267 2.39 8.08 -1.20
CA THR A 267 3.03 9.35 -1.54
C THR A 267 3.94 9.24 -2.76
N ILE A 268 4.68 8.13 -2.89
CA ILE A 268 5.50 7.86 -4.08
C ILE A 268 4.62 7.66 -5.31
N LEU A 269 3.50 6.95 -5.16
CA LEU A 269 2.56 6.74 -6.26
C LEU A 269 1.81 8.02 -6.67
N ILE A 270 1.53 8.93 -5.73
CA ILE A 270 0.99 10.26 -6.03
C ILE A 270 1.99 11.07 -6.86
N ASP A 271 3.27 11.06 -6.47
CA ASP A 271 4.36 11.72 -7.19
C ASP A 271 4.46 11.16 -8.63
N LEU A 272 4.45 9.84 -8.77
CA LEU A 272 4.39 9.16 -10.07
C LEU A 272 3.18 9.60 -10.91
N CYS A 273 1.98 9.66 -10.31
CA CYS A 273 0.77 10.10 -11.03
C CYS A 273 0.95 11.50 -11.62
N ARG A 274 1.55 12.42 -10.85
CA ARG A 274 1.80 13.81 -11.26
C ARG A 274 2.82 13.91 -12.38
N ASP A 275 3.91 13.16 -12.30
CA ASP A 275 4.92 13.15 -13.36
C ASP A 275 4.36 12.57 -14.66
N PHE A 276 3.66 11.43 -14.61
CA PHE A 276 3.06 10.84 -15.80
C PHE A 276 1.94 11.70 -16.39
N TRP A 277 1.14 12.35 -15.55
CA TRP A 277 0.18 13.36 -15.99
C TRP A 277 0.88 14.51 -16.73
N GLN A 278 2.01 15.00 -16.17
CA GLN A 278 2.81 16.05 -16.78
C GLN A 278 3.42 15.59 -18.12
N TYR A 279 3.93 14.35 -18.19
CA TYR A 279 4.48 13.81 -19.44
C TYR A 279 3.41 13.65 -20.54
N VAL A 280 2.17 13.33 -20.18
CA VAL A 280 1.05 13.37 -21.14
C VAL A 280 0.77 14.81 -21.58
N SER A 281 0.79 15.78 -20.68
CA SER A 281 0.62 17.21 -20.98
C SER A 281 1.71 17.75 -21.91
N MET A 282 2.94 17.23 -21.81
CA MET A 282 4.10 17.56 -22.64
C MET A 282 4.13 16.77 -23.96
N GLU A 283 3.11 15.97 -24.25
CA GLU A 283 3.04 15.08 -25.42
C GLU A 283 4.11 13.95 -25.44
N TYR A 284 4.83 13.71 -24.37
CA TYR A 284 5.80 12.61 -24.30
C TYR A 284 5.11 11.25 -24.37
N PHE A 285 3.87 11.18 -23.85
CA PHE A 285 2.97 10.06 -24.02
C PHE A 285 1.67 10.48 -24.70
N LYS A 286 1.19 9.60 -25.58
CA LYS A 286 -0.19 9.55 -26.04
C LYS A 286 -0.90 8.42 -25.30
N GLN A 287 -2.22 8.46 -25.30
CA GLN A 287 -3.03 7.41 -24.69
C GLN A 287 -3.78 6.61 -25.75
N LYS A 288 -3.80 5.28 -25.61
CA LYS A 288 -4.63 4.40 -26.43
C LYS A 288 -6.09 4.78 -26.28
N ILE A 289 -6.77 4.93 -27.41
CA ILE A 289 -8.21 5.17 -27.46
C ILE A 289 -8.91 3.80 -27.53
N LYS A 290 -9.87 3.60 -26.64
CA LYS A 290 -10.74 2.41 -26.70
C LYS A 290 -11.99 2.77 -27.47
N ALA A 291 -12.37 1.96 -28.45
CA ALA A 291 -13.58 2.16 -29.23
C ALA A 291 -14.81 2.30 -28.30
N GLY A 292 -15.59 3.36 -28.48
CA GLY A 292 -16.77 3.66 -27.64
C GLY A 292 -16.49 4.47 -26.37
N GLU A 293 -15.23 4.73 -25.98
CA GLU A 293 -14.93 5.69 -24.90
C GLU A 293 -15.05 7.14 -25.40
N VAL A 294 -15.72 7.98 -24.62
CA VAL A 294 -15.81 9.43 -24.86
C VAL A 294 -14.79 10.13 -23.96
N GLY A 295 -13.72 10.64 -24.56
CA GLY A 295 -12.63 11.29 -23.82
C GLY A 295 -12.98 12.67 -23.24
N SER A 296 -13.93 13.37 -23.86
CA SER A 296 -14.43 14.68 -23.44
C SER A 296 -15.86 14.88 -23.95
N SER A 297 -16.73 15.48 -23.13
CA SER A 297 -18.10 15.79 -23.52
C SER A 297 -18.20 16.85 -24.62
N ALA A 298 -17.19 17.72 -24.77
CA ALA A 298 -17.19 18.84 -25.68
C ALA A 298 -16.15 18.73 -26.81
N MET A 299 -15.07 17.98 -26.64
CA MET A 299 -13.93 17.88 -27.56
C MET A 299 -13.60 16.41 -27.86
N PRO A 300 -14.14 15.81 -28.93
CA PRO A 300 -13.99 14.37 -29.20
C PRO A 300 -12.54 13.88 -29.36
N HIS A 301 -11.62 14.76 -29.75
CA HIS A 301 -10.20 14.47 -29.93
C HIS A 301 -9.39 14.46 -28.64
N LYS A 302 -9.97 14.94 -27.51
CA LYS A 302 -9.27 15.11 -26.24
C LYS A 302 -9.34 13.83 -25.41
N VAL A 303 -8.20 13.19 -25.19
CA VAL A 303 -8.07 12.01 -24.30
C VAL A 303 -7.39 12.44 -23.01
N ASN A 304 -8.16 12.51 -21.93
CA ASN A 304 -7.67 12.97 -20.62
C ASN A 304 -6.96 11.83 -19.87
N PRO A 305 -5.89 12.11 -19.12
CA PRO A 305 -5.17 11.11 -18.28
C PRO A 305 -5.91 10.84 -16.95
N ILE A 306 -7.23 10.61 -17.02
CA ILE A 306 -8.13 10.49 -15.86
C ILE A 306 -7.80 9.31 -14.93
N ASP A 307 -7.11 8.29 -15.44
CA ASP A 307 -6.74 7.14 -14.62
C ASP A 307 -5.66 7.54 -13.60
N PHE A 308 -4.71 8.42 -13.95
CA PHE A 308 -3.71 8.98 -13.03
C PHE A 308 -4.35 9.96 -12.02
N GLU A 309 -5.28 10.81 -12.47
CA GLU A 309 -6.03 11.72 -11.59
C GLU A 309 -6.89 10.95 -10.59
N ASN A 310 -7.55 9.87 -11.01
CA ASN A 310 -8.35 9.01 -10.14
C ASN A 310 -7.47 8.29 -9.12
N ALA A 311 -6.28 7.81 -9.52
CA ALA A 311 -5.33 7.19 -8.61
C ALA A 311 -4.84 8.21 -7.57
N GLU A 312 -4.38 9.39 -7.97
CA GLU A 312 -3.95 10.46 -7.08
C GLU A 312 -5.02 10.81 -6.04
N GLY A 313 -6.26 11.02 -6.49
CA GLY A 313 -7.38 11.38 -5.61
C GLY A 313 -7.69 10.29 -4.58
N ASN A 314 -7.69 9.00 -4.99
CA ASN A 314 -7.94 7.89 -4.07
C ASN A 314 -6.78 7.69 -3.07
N LEU A 315 -5.53 7.81 -3.50
CA LEU A 315 -4.35 7.73 -2.61
C LEU A 315 -4.36 8.88 -1.59
N GLY A 316 -4.78 10.08 -1.99
CA GLY A 316 -4.96 11.21 -1.08
C GLY A 316 -6.01 10.94 0.00
N MET A 317 -7.15 10.34 -0.36
CA MET A 317 -8.19 9.92 0.59
C MET A 317 -7.68 8.83 1.53
N ALA A 318 -6.98 7.82 1.02
CA ALA A 318 -6.35 6.79 1.84
C ALA A 318 -5.40 7.40 2.87
N ASN A 319 -4.50 8.29 2.44
CA ASN A 319 -3.51 8.94 3.30
C ASN A 319 -4.15 9.76 4.44
N ALA A 320 -5.27 10.42 4.19
CA ALA A 320 -5.99 11.17 5.24
C ALA A 320 -6.48 10.23 6.36
N ILE A 321 -7.08 9.08 5.99
CA ILE A 321 -7.61 8.12 6.96
C ILE A 321 -6.48 7.36 7.65
N LEU A 322 -5.47 6.90 6.91
CA LEU A 322 -4.29 6.22 7.46
C LEU A 322 -3.54 7.12 8.46
N THR A 323 -3.44 8.42 8.18
CA THR A 323 -2.85 9.40 9.12
C THR A 323 -3.65 9.47 10.42
N HIS A 324 -5.00 9.52 10.33
CA HIS A 324 -5.84 9.52 11.52
C HIS A 324 -5.68 8.23 12.33
N LEU A 325 -5.71 7.06 11.67
CA LEU A 325 -5.54 5.76 12.32
C LEU A 325 -4.18 5.64 13.00
N ALA A 326 -3.09 6.01 12.32
CA ALA A 326 -1.73 5.94 12.86
C ALA A 326 -1.52 6.86 14.07
N THR A 327 -2.17 8.02 14.09
CA THR A 327 -2.04 8.98 15.22
C THR A 327 -3.00 8.71 16.35
N LYS A 328 -4.21 8.18 16.07
CA LYS A 328 -5.25 7.97 17.09
C LYS A 328 -5.08 6.67 17.87
N LEU A 329 -4.76 5.57 17.19
CA LEU A 329 -4.76 4.23 17.82
C LEU A 329 -3.79 4.12 19.01
N PRO A 330 -2.55 4.64 18.96
CA PRO A 330 -1.62 4.58 20.09
C PRO A 330 -2.04 5.40 21.33
N ILE A 331 -3.13 6.19 21.23
CA ILE A 331 -3.60 7.04 22.31
C ILE A 331 -4.89 6.48 22.88
N SER A 332 -4.85 6.05 24.15
CA SER A 332 -6.03 5.60 24.90
C SER A 332 -5.98 6.11 26.35
N ARG A 333 -7.09 5.98 27.06
CA ARG A 333 -7.19 6.40 28.47
C ARG A 333 -7.00 5.22 29.40
N LEU A 334 -6.09 5.37 30.38
CA LEU A 334 -5.80 4.34 31.37
C LEU A 334 -5.61 2.95 30.75
N GLN A 335 -6.41 1.95 31.13
CA GLN A 335 -6.36 0.62 30.55
C GLN A 335 -6.99 0.56 29.16
N ARG A 336 -8.04 1.32 28.92
CA ARG A 336 -8.75 1.42 27.65
C ARG A 336 -9.85 2.48 27.67
N ASP A 337 -10.12 3.10 26.52
CA ASP A 337 -11.40 3.67 26.15
C ASP A 337 -11.95 2.98 24.86
N LEU A 338 -13.21 3.29 24.48
CA LEU A 338 -13.88 2.62 23.37
C LEU A 338 -13.46 3.16 21.98
N THR A 339 -12.70 4.25 21.89
CA THR A 339 -12.44 4.94 20.61
C THR A 339 -11.64 4.10 19.62
N ASP A 340 -10.81 3.18 20.11
CA ASP A 340 -10.10 2.21 19.27
C ASP A 340 -11.07 1.38 18.42
N SER A 341 -12.10 0.80 19.04
CA SER A 341 -13.09 -0.02 18.35
C SER A 341 -13.85 0.76 17.27
N THR A 342 -14.13 2.05 17.52
CA THR A 342 -14.82 2.92 16.56
C THR A 342 -13.96 3.16 15.31
N VAL A 343 -12.68 3.49 15.49
CA VAL A 343 -11.81 3.85 14.34
C VAL A 343 -11.33 2.61 13.59
N LEU A 344 -11.09 1.48 14.27
CA LEU A 344 -10.66 0.23 13.64
C LEU A 344 -11.66 -0.32 12.62
N ARG A 345 -12.96 -0.05 12.78
CA ARG A 345 -13.99 -0.43 11.79
C ARG A 345 -13.79 0.26 10.44
N ASN A 346 -12.97 1.32 10.38
CA ASN A 346 -12.68 2.06 9.15
C ASN A 346 -11.39 1.61 8.44
N VAL A 347 -10.67 0.61 8.93
CA VAL A 347 -9.40 0.16 8.31
C VAL A 347 -9.60 -0.28 6.86
N GLY A 348 -10.72 -0.91 6.54
CA GLY A 348 -11.05 -1.31 5.17
C GLY A 348 -11.24 -0.15 4.19
N VAL A 349 -11.59 1.04 4.66
CA VAL A 349 -11.86 2.20 3.80
C VAL A 349 -10.59 2.69 3.10
N PRO A 350 -9.48 3.01 3.80
CA PRO A 350 -8.24 3.40 3.14
C PRO A 350 -7.65 2.26 2.30
N MET A 351 -7.75 1.00 2.74
CA MET A 351 -7.32 -0.15 1.95
C MET A 351 -8.07 -0.22 0.61
N ALA A 352 -9.38 0.04 0.60
CA ALA A 352 -10.18 0.08 -0.61
C ALA A 352 -9.80 1.25 -1.54
N HIS A 353 -9.53 2.44 -1.01
CA HIS A 353 -9.04 3.56 -1.80
C HIS A 353 -7.68 3.23 -2.45
N VAL A 354 -6.76 2.57 -1.74
CA VAL A 354 -5.48 2.12 -2.31
C VAL A 354 -5.70 1.10 -3.42
N GLU A 355 -6.57 0.10 -3.22
CA GLU A 355 -6.88 -0.92 -4.24
C GLU A 355 -7.51 -0.30 -5.50
N ILE A 356 -8.41 0.68 -5.34
CA ILE A 356 -8.97 1.45 -6.45
C ILE A 356 -7.86 2.19 -7.21
N ALA A 357 -6.90 2.76 -6.49
CA ALA A 357 -5.77 3.49 -7.07
C ALA A 357 -4.82 2.54 -7.84
N PHE A 358 -4.48 1.37 -7.31
CA PHE A 358 -3.65 0.37 -8.01
C PHE A 358 -4.29 -0.03 -9.33
N LYS A 359 -5.59 -0.37 -9.33
CA LYS A 359 -6.34 -0.71 -10.57
C LYS A 359 -6.41 0.46 -11.55
N SER A 360 -6.47 1.70 -11.05
CA SER A 360 -6.45 2.88 -11.91
C SER A 360 -5.07 3.13 -12.49
N LEU A 361 -4.00 2.95 -11.71
CA LEU A 361 -2.60 3.02 -12.18
C LEU A 361 -2.31 1.98 -13.24
N THR A 362 -2.62 0.70 -12.99
CA THR A 362 -2.44 -0.39 -13.95
C THR A 362 -3.15 -0.09 -15.27
N LYS A 363 -4.39 0.42 -15.19
CA LYS A 363 -5.16 0.82 -16.38
C LYS A 363 -4.53 2.02 -17.09
N GLY A 364 -4.10 3.05 -16.36
CA GLY A 364 -3.49 4.26 -16.92
C GLY A 364 -2.16 3.97 -17.60
N LEU A 365 -1.28 3.24 -16.92
CA LEU A 365 0.01 2.78 -17.46
C LEU A 365 -0.21 1.94 -18.74
N GLY A 366 -1.14 0.99 -18.72
CA GLY A 366 -1.46 0.15 -19.88
C GLY A 366 -1.97 0.88 -21.12
N LYS A 367 -2.39 2.16 -20.97
CA LYS A 367 -2.83 3.02 -22.09
C LYS A 367 -1.70 3.86 -22.70
N LEU A 368 -0.54 3.95 -22.07
CA LEU A 368 0.53 4.81 -22.54
C LEU A 368 1.11 4.33 -23.87
N LEU A 369 1.34 5.28 -24.77
CA LEU A 369 2.05 5.13 -26.03
C LEU A 369 3.17 6.16 -26.06
N LEU A 370 4.41 5.71 -26.10
CA LEU A 370 5.57 6.59 -26.18
C LEU A 370 5.54 7.43 -27.47
N ASN A 371 5.79 8.72 -27.36
CA ASN A 371 5.90 9.65 -28.48
C ASN A 371 7.36 10.15 -28.61
N GLU A 372 8.20 9.31 -29.16
CA GLU A 372 9.63 9.60 -29.34
C GLU A 372 9.87 10.89 -30.12
N LYS A 373 8.99 11.25 -31.07
CA LYS A 373 9.10 12.51 -31.84
C LYS A 373 9.01 13.74 -30.94
N ALA A 374 8.18 13.71 -29.91
CA ALA A 374 8.05 14.85 -28.99
C ALA A 374 9.28 14.96 -28.09
N LEU A 375 9.79 13.84 -27.58
CA LEU A 375 11.02 13.78 -26.80
C LEU A 375 12.23 14.28 -27.62
N TYR A 376 12.35 13.81 -28.87
CA TYR A 376 13.42 14.23 -29.78
C TYR A 376 13.35 15.74 -30.05
N ARG A 377 12.17 16.26 -30.39
CA ARG A 377 11.95 17.69 -30.65
C ARG A 377 12.33 18.56 -29.46
N ASP A 378 11.97 18.16 -28.24
CA ASP A 378 12.30 18.90 -27.02
C ASP A 378 13.81 18.99 -26.79
N LEU A 379 14.52 17.89 -27.00
CA LEU A 379 16.00 17.85 -26.94
C LEU A 379 16.64 18.73 -28.02
N ASP A 380 16.16 18.60 -29.26
CA ASP A 380 16.72 19.32 -30.40
C ASP A 380 16.53 20.83 -30.31
N ASN A 381 15.48 21.27 -29.64
CA ASN A 381 15.23 22.68 -29.36
C ASN A 381 16.03 23.24 -28.18
N CYS A 382 16.81 22.43 -27.47
CA CYS A 382 17.49 22.82 -26.23
C CYS A 382 19.00 22.54 -26.23
N TRP A 383 19.72 22.95 -27.28
CA TRP A 383 21.17 22.73 -27.40
C TRP A 383 21.99 23.35 -26.27
N ALA A 384 21.51 24.35 -25.58
CA ALA A 384 22.17 24.95 -24.41
C ALA A 384 22.50 23.93 -23.30
N VAL A 385 21.78 22.81 -23.21
CA VAL A 385 21.95 21.80 -22.14
C VAL A 385 23.27 21.04 -22.22
N VAL A 386 23.94 21.03 -23.39
CA VAL A 386 25.25 20.38 -23.53
C VAL A 386 26.41 21.24 -22.96
N ALA A 387 26.15 22.50 -22.59
CA ALA A 387 27.14 23.40 -22.09
C ALA A 387 27.90 22.89 -20.82
N GLU A 388 27.19 22.13 -19.97
CA GLU A 388 27.77 21.47 -18.80
C GLU A 388 28.85 20.44 -19.20
N GLY A 389 28.52 19.57 -20.18
CA GLY A 389 29.44 18.58 -20.70
C GLY A 389 30.67 19.21 -21.34
N ILE A 390 30.48 20.24 -22.19
CA ILE A 390 31.55 21.02 -22.81
C ILE A 390 32.43 21.66 -21.74
N GLN A 391 31.87 22.32 -20.74
CA GLN A 391 32.60 22.91 -19.64
C GLN A 391 33.46 21.90 -18.88
N THR A 392 32.91 20.70 -18.66
CA THR A 392 33.59 19.64 -17.92
C THR A 392 34.82 19.13 -18.69
N ILE A 393 34.72 18.95 -20.01
CA ILE A 393 35.84 18.59 -20.86
C ILE A 393 36.87 19.69 -20.88
N LEU A 394 36.48 20.95 -21.03
CA LEU A 394 37.39 22.08 -21.00
C LEU A 394 38.16 22.18 -19.67
N ARG A 395 37.54 21.85 -18.55
CA ARG A 395 38.21 21.74 -17.24
C ARG A 395 39.26 20.63 -17.23
N ARG A 396 38.94 19.48 -17.80
CA ARG A 396 39.89 18.37 -17.95
C ARG A 396 41.14 18.77 -18.73
N GLU A 397 40.96 19.56 -19.78
CA GLU A 397 42.02 20.06 -20.63
C GLU A 397 42.77 21.28 -20.03
N GLY A 398 42.42 21.74 -18.82
CA GLY A 398 43.07 22.91 -18.21
C GLY A 398 42.74 24.23 -18.88
N TYR A 399 41.66 24.32 -19.67
CA TYR A 399 41.26 25.54 -20.38
C TYR A 399 40.98 26.69 -19.38
N PRO A 400 41.48 27.90 -19.61
CA PRO A 400 41.30 29.02 -18.69
C PRO A 400 39.84 29.51 -18.68
N LYS A 401 39.26 29.62 -17.47
CA LYS A 401 37.90 30.16 -17.22
C LYS A 401 36.81 29.54 -18.12
N PRO A 402 36.65 28.23 -18.13
CA PRO A 402 35.71 27.57 -19.06
C PRO A 402 34.23 27.96 -18.83
N TYR A 403 33.84 28.27 -17.60
CA TYR A 403 32.50 28.76 -17.29
C TYR A 403 32.19 30.12 -17.94
N GLU A 404 33.13 31.07 -17.84
CA GLU A 404 33.01 32.40 -18.40
C GLU A 404 32.95 32.37 -19.93
N ALA A 405 33.72 31.50 -20.56
CA ALA A 405 33.72 31.30 -22.01
C ALA A 405 32.31 30.80 -22.48
N LEU A 406 31.74 29.83 -21.83
CA LEU A 406 30.40 29.34 -22.14
C LEU A 406 29.30 30.30 -21.75
N LYS A 407 29.43 31.05 -20.65
CA LYS A 407 28.49 32.07 -20.25
C LYS A 407 28.30 33.15 -21.31
N ALA A 408 29.36 33.52 -22.01
CA ALA A 408 29.28 34.48 -23.11
C ALA A 408 28.43 33.94 -24.27
N LEU A 409 28.47 32.63 -24.56
CA LEU A 409 27.67 31.99 -25.57
C LEU A 409 26.20 31.86 -25.12
N THR A 410 25.93 31.47 -23.86
CA THR A 410 24.60 31.09 -23.37
C THR A 410 23.74 32.27 -22.91
N ARG A 411 24.30 33.48 -22.77
CA ARG A 411 23.58 34.71 -22.36
C ARG A 411 23.38 35.72 -23.50
N THR A 412 23.32 35.25 -24.73
CA THR A 412 22.86 36.05 -25.86
C THR A 412 21.36 35.96 -25.97
N ASN A 413 20.68 36.97 -26.51
CA ASN A 413 19.23 36.94 -26.79
C ASN A 413 18.91 36.07 -28.01
N GLU A 414 19.89 35.43 -28.61
CA GLU A 414 19.74 34.50 -29.72
C GLU A 414 19.67 33.06 -29.24
N GLY A 415 18.81 32.24 -29.84
CA GLY A 415 18.67 30.82 -29.50
C GLY A 415 19.97 30.08 -29.77
N ILE A 416 20.39 29.21 -28.81
CA ILE A 416 21.55 28.34 -28.96
C ILE A 416 21.16 27.15 -29.84
N THR A 417 21.90 26.96 -30.93
CA THR A 417 21.71 25.90 -31.90
C THR A 417 22.94 25.00 -32.01
N ALA A 418 22.82 23.88 -32.71
CA ALA A 418 23.95 23.00 -33.03
C ALA A 418 25.06 23.80 -33.74
N GLU A 419 24.71 24.68 -34.66
CA GLU A 419 25.64 25.51 -35.42
C GLU A 419 26.37 26.51 -34.51
N SER A 420 25.64 27.22 -33.64
CA SER A 420 26.26 28.17 -32.71
C SER A 420 27.23 27.50 -31.74
N ILE A 421 26.94 26.29 -31.26
CA ILE A 421 27.83 25.46 -30.44
C ILE A 421 29.06 25.04 -31.24
N SER A 422 28.88 24.55 -32.48
CA SER A 422 29.99 24.16 -33.34
C SER A 422 30.94 25.32 -33.65
N ASN A 423 30.38 26.47 -34.01
CA ASN A 423 31.18 27.69 -34.26
C ASN A 423 31.93 28.15 -33.02
N PHE A 424 31.32 28.09 -31.85
CA PHE A 424 32.00 28.39 -30.58
C PHE A 424 33.18 27.44 -30.34
N ILE A 425 32.97 26.09 -30.54
CA ILE A 425 34.06 25.11 -30.35
C ILE A 425 35.24 25.41 -31.27
N ASP A 426 35.01 25.86 -32.51
CA ASP A 426 36.07 26.20 -33.45
C ASP A 426 36.96 27.36 -32.96
N THR A 427 36.42 28.26 -32.14
CA THR A 427 37.20 29.39 -31.56
C THR A 427 38.10 28.98 -30.38
N LEU A 428 37.89 27.80 -29.78
CA LEU A 428 38.62 27.35 -28.60
C LEU A 428 40.06 27.01 -28.91
N GLN A 429 40.97 27.38 -27.99
CA GLN A 429 42.39 27.06 -28.07
C GLN A 429 42.67 25.70 -27.43
N VAL A 430 42.20 24.65 -28.07
CA VAL A 430 42.40 23.23 -27.70
C VAL A 430 42.77 22.43 -28.93
N SER A 431 43.28 21.20 -28.75
CA SER A 431 43.65 20.34 -29.87
C SER A 431 42.44 19.98 -30.78
N ASP A 432 42.70 19.65 -32.03
CA ASP A 432 41.68 19.23 -32.97
C ASP A 432 40.95 17.96 -32.50
N ALA A 433 41.63 17.06 -31.80
CA ALA A 433 41.06 15.89 -31.20
C ALA A 433 40.00 16.26 -30.11
N VAL A 434 40.31 17.24 -29.26
CA VAL A 434 39.36 17.76 -28.26
C VAL A 434 38.21 18.49 -28.91
N LYS A 435 38.46 19.29 -29.97
CA LYS A 435 37.37 19.94 -30.73
C LYS A 435 36.43 18.90 -31.34
N ALA A 436 36.92 17.80 -31.88
CA ALA A 436 36.14 16.72 -32.42
C ALA A 436 35.28 16.03 -31.32
N GLU A 437 35.90 15.78 -30.15
CA GLU A 437 35.19 15.24 -28.97
C GLU A 437 34.03 16.15 -28.53
N LEU A 438 34.30 17.46 -28.44
CA LEU A 438 33.31 18.46 -28.03
C LEU A 438 32.13 18.53 -29.02
N LYS A 439 32.44 18.52 -30.34
CA LYS A 439 31.42 18.53 -31.41
C LYS A 439 30.56 17.26 -31.48
N ALA A 440 31.06 16.17 -30.94
CA ALA A 440 30.30 14.92 -30.88
C ALA A 440 29.22 14.92 -29.78
N ILE A 441 29.24 15.84 -28.84
CA ILE A 441 28.24 15.97 -27.77
C ILE A 441 26.98 16.61 -28.34
N THR A 442 25.87 15.92 -28.14
CA THR A 442 24.53 16.40 -28.54
C THR A 442 23.56 16.27 -27.37
N PRO A 443 22.42 17.01 -27.36
CA PRO A 443 21.39 16.78 -26.36
C PRO A 443 20.87 15.33 -26.30
N HIS A 444 20.99 14.57 -27.40
CA HIS A 444 20.51 13.20 -27.51
C HIS A 444 21.45 12.16 -26.95
N ASN A 445 22.75 12.43 -26.87
CA ASN A 445 23.76 11.49 -26.37
C ASN A 445 24.41 11.91 -25.05
N TYR A 446 24.13 13.11 -24.56
CA TYR A 446 24.61 13.60 -23.28
C TYR A 446 23.69 13.12 -22.14
N THR A 447 23.49 11.81 -22.04
CA THR A 447 22.52 11.20 -21.09
C THR A 447 23.18 10.42 -19.96
N GLY A 448 24.51 10.39 -19.89
CA GLY A 448 25.25 9.61 -18.91
C GLY A 448 25.21 8.09 -19.18
N ILE A 449 25.27 7.31 -18.10
CA ILE A 449 25.28 5.84 -18.10
C ILE A 449 23.94 5.28 -17.66
#